data_553a794a16868ef5bc424da7ef173120
#
_entry.id   553a794a16868ef5bc424da7ef173120
#
_cell.length_a   1.000
_cell.length_b   1.000
_cell.length_c   1.000
_cell.angle_alpha   90.00
_cell.angle_beta   90.00
_cell.angle_gamma   90.00
#
_symmetry.space_group_name_H-M   'P 1'
#
loop_
_entity.id
_entity.type
_entity.pdbx_description
1 polymer ?
#
loop_
_entity_poly.entity_id
_entity_poly.type
_entity_poly.pdbx_seq_one_letter_code
_entity_poly.pdbx_strand_id
1 'polypeptide(L)'
;MSAPPGLASRKATMPGNTREAQANLASQSMVVWYGPPPRAEMGKKLQTYIEEGGIALFLPDDTEHGTRHSFLGVSWGATETAPSEQYYRLETWDRQRGFLRDGSDQTPIPANRLRAVRRKPLLGKYRTLASWDDGSCALAQVRAGTGSALFLGTLPRYSWSNLADGHLLLPLLQRMADRGAERFSTSISLRVNDASLPQSATDTPVRLDNAQGSHPSGSPADTAGVYRLGGQTYAVNRPWPEDMPDQITDEKLHLLLPEASISSMQSAEEAPTLVQEAWKLFLFFALACLLMEALLCLPGQTAKLPSPTTRP
;
A
#
# COMPACT_ATOMS: atom_id res chain seq x y z
N MET A 1 12.46 -9.19 -0.30
CA MET A 1 11.52 -8.39 0.50
C MET A 1 11.19 -9.18 1.75
N SER A 2 11.57 -8.71 2.91
CA SER A 2 11.17 -9.32 4.18
C SER A 2 9.70 -9.02 4.43
N ALA A 3 8.89 -10.05 4.66
CA ALA A 3 7.52 -9.85 5.11
C ALA A 3 7.54 -9.18 6.49
N PRO A 4 6.57 -8.30 6.79
CA PRO A 4 6.43 -7.77 8.13
C PRO A 4 6.29 -8.90 9.15
N PRO A 5 6.73 -8.70 10.41
CA PRO A 5 6.61 -9.71 11.45
C PRO A 5 5.16 -10.21 11.57
N GLY A 6 4.97 -11.52 11.56
CA GLY A 6 3.64 -12.16 11.67
C GLY A 6 2.95 -12.53 10.35
N LEU A 7 3.48 -12.13 9.20
CA LEU A 7 2.99 -12.59 7.91
C LEU A 7 3.83 -13.78 7.40
N ALA A 8 3.17 -14.79 6.85
CA ALA A 8 3.83 -15.90 6.18
C ALA A 8 4.77 -15.38 5.07
N SER A 9 5.91 -16.02 4.89
CA SER A 9 6.86 -15.62 3.85
C SER A 9 6.20 -15.68 2.47
N ARG A 10 6.24 -14.58 1.74
CA ARG A 10 5.73 -14.50 0.37
C ARG A 10 6.84 -14.87 -0.60
N LYS A 11 6.59 -15.84 -1.44
CA LYS A 11 7.52 -16.27 -2.48
C LYS A 11 7.05 -15.72 -3.83
N ALA A 12 7.91 -14.98 -4.52
CA ALA A 12 7.70 -14.63 -5.91
C ALA A 12 8.34 -15.72 -6.79
N THR A 13 7.58 -16.26 -7.73
CA THR A 13 8.08 -17.22 -8.71
C THR A 13 7.99 -16.60 -10.09
N MET A 14 9.11 -16.58 -10.81
CA MET A 14 9.15 -16.20 -12.22
C MET A 14 9.27 -17.49 -13.05
N PRO A 15 8.22 -17.91 -13.76
CA PRO A 15 8.27 -19.13 -14.55
C PRO A 15 9.21 -18.97 -15.74
N GLY A 16 10.06 -19.96 -15.98
CA GLY A 16 11.01 -19.95 -17.09
C GLY A 16 10.37 -20.16 -18.46
N ASN A 17 9.16 -20.70 -18.49
CA ASN A 17 8.41 -20.93 -19.73
C ASN A 17 6.88 -20.91 -19.51
N THR A 18 6.14 -20.80 -20.60
CA THR A 18 4.67 -20.70 -20.58
C THR A 18 3.98 -21.93 -19.98
N ARG A 19 4.55 -23.13 -20.19
CA ARG A 19 3.97 -24.38 -19.65
C ARG A 19 4.07 -24.44 -18.12
N GLU A 20 5.20 -24.03 -17.56
CA GLU A 20 5.41 -23.92 -16.12
C GLU A 20 4.48 -22.86 -15.50
N ALA A 21 4.34 -21.70 -16.15
CA ALA A 21 3.40 -20.67 -15.73
C ALA A 21 1.97 -21.20 -15.69
N GLN A 22 1.54 -21.97 -16.69
CA GLN A 22 0.19 -22.55 -16.75
C GLN A 22 -0.06 -23.59 -15.64
N ALA A 23 0.94 -24.40 -15.30
CA ALA A 23 0.79 -25.46 -14.30
C ALA A 23 0.58 -24.90 -12.88
N ASN A 24 1.09 -23.70 -12.61
CA ASN A 24 1.13 -23.13 -11.27
C ASN A 24 0.10 -22.01 -11.02
N LEU A 25 -0.73 -21.63 -11.99
CA LEU A 25 -1.67 -20.51 -11.84
C LEU A 25 -2.63 -20.69 -10.66
N ALA A 26 -3.21 -21.87 -10.51
CA ALA A 26 -4.20 -22.14 -9.48
C ALA A 26 -3.66 -21.96 -8.04
N SER A 27 -2.37 -22.14 -7.83
CA SER A 27 -1.71 -22.00 -6.53
C SER A 27 -1.18 -20.58 -6.23
N GLN A 28 -1.35 -19.63 -7.15
CA GLN A 28 -0.86 -18.27 -6.97
C GLN A 28 -1.92 -17.37 -6.35
N SER A 29 -1.55 -16.60 -5.33
CA SER A 29 -2.43 -15.56 -4.78
C SER A 29 -2.58 -14.38 -5.73
N MET A 30 -1.53 -14.06 -6.49
CA MET A 30 -1.52 -12.96 -7.43
C MET A 30 -0.64 -13.30 -8.64
N VAL A 31 -1.04 -12.80 -9.80
CA VAL A 31 -0.26 -12.90 -11.04
C VAL A 31 0.09 -11.50 -11.54
N VAL A 32 1.35 -11.28 -11.89
CA VAL A 32 1.78 -10.08 -12.62
C VAL A 32 2.14 -10.51 -14.04
N TRP A 33 1.41 -9.99 -15.01
CA TRP A 33 1.62 -10.23 -16.43
C TRP A 33 2.29 -9.01 -17.05
N TYR A 34 3.41 -9.24 -17.71
CA TYR A 34 4.13 -8.20 -18.47
C TYR A 34 4.14 -8.57 -19.95
N GLY A 35 3.74 -7.63 -20.81
CA GLY A 35 3.74 -7.82 -22.25
C GLY A 35 2.36 -7.72 -22.88
N PRO A 36 2.24 -8.16 -24.16
CA PRO A 36 0.97 -8.11 -24.87
C PRO A 36 -0.09 -8.97 -24.15
N PRO A 37 -1.39 -8.66 -24.34
CA PRO A 37 -2.47 -9.42 -23.73
C PRO A 37 -2.34 -10.93 -24.00
N PRO A 38 -2.60 -11.78 -22.98
CA PRO A 38 -2.49 -13.22 -23.15
C PRO A 38 -3.49 -13.74 -24.17
N ARG A 39 -3.10 -14.78 -24.93
CA ARG A 39 -3.89 -15.34 -26.04
C ARG A 39 -4.08 -16.84 -25.87
N ALA A 40 -4.95 -17.38 -26.69
CA ALA A 40 -5.20 -18.81 -26.85
C ALA A 40 -5.38 -19.49 -25.49
N GLU A 41 -4.69 -20.59 -25.24
CA GLU A 41 -4.84 -21.39 -24.03
C GLU A 41 -4.43 -20.63 -22.75
N MET A 42 -3.35 -19.84 -22.80
CA MET A 42 -2.92 -19.02 -21.66
C MET A 42 -3.98 -17.97 -21.30
N GLY A 43 -4.58 -17.33 -22.30
CA GLY A 43 -5.67 -16.39 -22.07
C GLY A 43 -6.86 -17.05 -21.38
N LYS A 44 -7.28 -18.24 -21.83
CA LYS A 44 -8.37 -18.98 -21.21
C LYS A 44 -8.05 -19.38 -19.77
N LYS A 45 -6.87 -19.96 -19.52
CA LYS A 45 -6.46 -20.34 -18.16
C LYS A 45 -6.36 -19.16 -17.21
N LEU A 46 -5.85 -18.03 -17.68
CA LEU A 46 -5.74 -16.83 -16.86
C LEU A 46 -7.11 -16.19 -16.61
N GLN A 47 -8.01 -16.28 -17.58
CA GLN A 47 -9.40 -15.86 -17.39
C GLN A 47 -10.10 -16.72 -16.35
N THR A 48 -10.02 -18.06 -16.44
CA THR A 48 -10.56 -18.98 -15.41
C THR A 48 -9.96 -18.72 -14.05
N TYR A 49 -8.62 -18.50 -13.96
CA TYR A 49 -7.95 -18.14 -12.71
C TYR A 49 -8.58 -16.89 -12.07
N ILE A 50 -8.86 -15.85 -12.88
CA ILE A 50 -9.48 -14.61 -12.39
C ILE A 50 -10.94 -14.88 -12.00
N GLU A 51 -11.69 -15.59 -12.83
CA GLU A 51 -13.09 -15.92 -12.55
C GLU A 51 -13.28 -16.69 -11.23
N GLU A 52 -12.30 -17.52 -10.86
CA GLU A 52 -12.23 -18.27 -9.60
C GLU A 52 -11.68 -17.46 -8.41
N GLY A 53 -11.58 -16.15 -8.53
CA GLY A 53 -11.16 -15.27 -7.42
C GLY A 53 -9.70 -14.85 -7.46
N GLY A 54 -8.94 -15.22 -8.50
CA GLY A 54 -7.57 -14.77 -8.68
C GLY A 54 -7.47 -13.28 -8.96
N ILE A 55 -6.33 -12.69 -8.61
CA ILE A 55 -6.01 -11.28 -8.84
C ILE A 55 -4.84 -11.19 -9.83
N ALA A 56 -5.02 -10.43 -10.90
CA ALA A 56 -3.96 -10.25 -11.89
C ALA A 56 -3.68 -8.77 -12.15
N LEU A 57 -2.40 -8.40 -12.23
CA LEU A 57 -1.93 -7.09 -12.68
C LEU A 57 -1.32 -7.23 -14.07
N PHE A 58 -1.83 -6.49 -15.01
CA PHE A 58 -1.34 -6.43 -16.38
C PHE A 58 -0.56 -5.15 -16.60
N LEU A 59 0.67 -5.31 -17.07
CA LEU A 59 1.56 -4.24 -17.49
C LEU A 59 1.72 -4.28 -19.00
N PRO A 60 1.75 -3.13 -19.69
CA PRO A 60 1.94 -3.09 -21.14
C PRO A 60 3.32 -3.65 -21.53
N ASP A 61 3.47 -3.95 -22.81
CA ASP A 61 4.77 -4.17 -23.42
C ASP A 61 5.52 -2.84 -23.69
N ASP A 62 6.82 -2.94 -23.95
CA ASP A 62 7.71 -1.79 -24.25
C ASP A 62 7.75 -1.50 -25.76
N THR A 63 6.68 -1.77 -26.51
CA THR A 63 6.60 -1.47 -27.93
C THR A 63 5.93 -0.12 -28.18
N GLU A 64 6.26 0.55 -29.28
CA GLU A 64 5.62 1.84 -29.64
C GLU A 64 4.17 1.66 -30.11
N HIS A 65 3.81 0.46 -30.56
CA HIS A 65 2.49 0.20 -31.11
C HIS A 65 1.48 -0.23 -30.06
N GLY A 66 0.22 0.09 -30.31
CA GLY A 66 -0.90 -0.44 -29.55
C GLY A 66 -1.09 -1.94 -29.75
N THR A 67 -1.74 -2.58 -28.77
CA THR A 67 -2.03 -4.02 -28.85
C THR A 67 -3.22 -4.29 -29.79
N ARG A 68 -3.06 -5.27 -30.70
CA ARG A 68 -4.13 -5.67 -31.63
C ARG A 68 -5.23 -6.51 -31.01
N HIS A 69 -5.01 -6.98 -29.78
CA HIS A 69 -5.95 -7.86 -29.08
C HIS A 69 -6.26 -7.31 -27.72
N SER A 70 -7.44 -7.62 -27.25
CA SER A 70 -7.90 -7.32 -25.90
C SER A 70 -7.91 -8.58 -25.03
N PHE A 71 -7.74 -8.40 -23.73
CA PHE A 71 -7.99 -9.41 -22.73
C PHE A 71 -9.04 -8.86 -21.75
N LEU A 72 -10.09 -9.63 -21.48
CA LEU A 72 -11.27 -9.19 -20.72
C LEU A 72 -11.85 -7.85 -21.22
N GLY A 73 -11.77 -7.62 -22.53
CA GLY A 73 -12.27 -6.41 -23.19
C GLY A 73 -11.38 -5.18 -23.04
N VAL A 74 -10.16 -5.31 -22.50
CA VAL A 74 -9.18 -4.22 -22.34
C VAL A 74 -7.95 -4.47 -23.22
N SER A 75 -7.46 -3.40 -23.82
CA SER A 75 -6.23 -3.37 -24.63
C SER A 75 -5.46 -2.07 -24.38
N TRP A 76 -4.23 -1.99 -24.87
CA TRP A 76 -3.43 -0.77 -24.82
C TRP A 76 -3.35 -0.11 -26.18
N GLY A 77 -3.48 1.20 -26.22
CA GLY A 77 -3.18 2.03 -27.39
C GLY A 77 -1.68 2.12 -27.69
N ALA A 78 -1.33 2.93 -28.67
CA ALA A 78 0.06 3.26 -28.97
C ALA A 78 0.72 4.00 -27.80
N THR A 79 2.04 3.89 -27.72
CA THR A 79 2.81 4.60 -26.68
C THR A 79 2.71 6.11 -26.89
N GLU A 80 2.35 6.81 -25.84
CA GLU A 80 2.39 8.26 -25.78
C GLU A 80 3.57 8.70 -24.92
N THR A 81 4.32 9.68 -25.43
CA THR A 81 5.45 10.28 -24.69
C THR A 81 5.07 11.70 -24.29
N ALA A 82 5.32 12.05 -23.05
CA ALA A 82 5.11 13.41 -22.57
C ALA A 82 6.02 14.40 -23.30
N PRO A 83 5.58 15.65 -23.54
CA PRO A 83 6.44 16.69 -24.08
C PRO A 83 7.71 16.88 -23.24
N SER A 84 8.76 17.45 -23.84
CA SER A 84 10.02 17.70 -23.14
C SER A 84 9.81 18.42 -21.81
N GLU A 85 10.45 17.92 -20.75
CA GLU A 85 10.38 18.45 -19.38
C GLU A 85 9.01 18.34 -18.70
N GLN A 86 8.06 17.64 -19.31
CA GLN A 86 6.73 17.38 -18.75
C GLN A 86 6.57 15.91 -18.38
N TYR A 87 5.60 15.66 -17.51
CA TYR A 87 5.25 14.32 -17.04
C TYR A 87 3.73 14.20 -16.94
N TYR A 88 3.20 13.05 -17.32
CA TYR A 88 1.87 12.65 -16.91
C TYR A 88 1.87 12.40 -15.40
N ARG A 89 0.98 13.03 -14.65
CA ARG A 89 0.87 12.91 -13.19
C ARG A 89 -0.41 12.20 -12.83
N LEU A 90 -0.35 11.37 -11.81
CA LEU A 90 -1.57 10.79 -11.29
C LEU A 90 -2.32 11.86 -10.48
N GLU A 91 -3.54 12.18 -10.89
CA GLU A 91 -4.33 13.25 -10.29
C GLU A 91 -5.45 12.72 -9.40
N THR A 92 -6.23 11.76 -9.89
CA THR A 92 -7.39 11.24 -9.17
C THR A 92 -7.29 9.74 -8.96
N TRP A 93 -7.71 9.26 -7.79
CA TRP A 93 -7.86 7.84 -7.47
C TRP A 93 -8.89 7.65 -6.35
N ASP A 94 -9.46 6.44 -6.25
CA ASP A 94 -10.41 6.09 -5.19
C ASP A 94 -9.68 5.89 -3.86
N ARG A 95 -9.73 6.89 -2.98
CA ARG A 95 -9.07 6.90 -1.66
C ARG A 95 -9.84 6.10 -0.61
N GLN A 96 -11.11 5.87 -0.83
CA GLN A 96 -11.97 5.25 0.17
C GLN A 96 -12.09 3.74 -0.03
N ARG A 97 -11.98 3.27 -1.26
CA ARG A 97 -12.27 1.89 -1.62
C ARG A 97 -11.23 1.28 -2.56
N GLY A 98 -11.16 -0.05 -2.54
CA GLY A 98 -10.34 -0.81 -3.49
C GLY A 98 -8.85 -0.83 -3.17
N PHE A 99 -8.06 -1.07 -4.20
CA PHE A 99 -6.62 -1.30 -4.07
C PHE A 99 -5.81 -0.04 -3.79
N LEU A 100 -6.38 1.15 -4.07
CA LEU A 100 -5.73 2.45 -3.86
C LEU A 100 -6.28 3.21 -2.65
N ARG A 101 -7.10 2.56 -1.82
CA ARG A 101 -7.63 3.19 -0.60
C ARG A 101 -6.50 3.65 0.33
N ASP A 102 -6.75 4.68 1.08
CA ASP A 102 -5.82 5.12 2.13
C ASP A 102 -5.65 4.04 3.22
N GLY A 103 -4.61 4.11 4.02
CA GLY A 103 -4.36 3.18 5.11
C GLY A 103 -5.48 3.17 6.15
N SER A 104 -5.53 2.15 7.02
CA SER A 104 -6.52 2.06 8.12
C SER A 104 -6.36 3.20 9.14
N ASP A 105 -5.18 3.75 9.24
CA ASP A 105 -4.80 4.91 10.04
C ASP A 105 -5.00 6.25 9.29
N GLN A 106 -5.71 6.23 8.15
CA GLN A 106 -5.89 7.36 7.24
C GLN A 106 -4.59 7.87 6.58
N THR A 107 -3.49 7.14 6.71
CA THR A 107 -2.26 7.48 6.00
C THR A 107 -2.49 7.40 4.49
N PRO A 108 -2.37 8.51 3.74
CA PRO A 108 -2.65 8.54 2.33
C PRO A 108 -1.59 7.75 1.55
N ILE A 109 -2.02 6.97 0.57
CA ILE A 109 -1.08 6.42 -0.41
C ILE A 109 -0.52 7.59 -1.22
N PRO A 110 0.82 7.73 -1.33
CA PRO A 110 1.44 8.82 -2.07
C PRO A 110 1.35 8.61 -3.60
N ALA A 111 0.14 8.34 -4.10
CA ALA A 111 -0.12 8.06 -5.52
C ALA A 111 0.16 9.29 -6.40
N ASN A 112 -0.01 10.49 -5.86
CA ASN A 112 0.33 11.75 -6.53
C ASN A 112 1.82 11.93 -6.83
N ARG A 113 2.70 11.08 -6.28
CA ARG A 113 4.13 11.07 -6.61
C ARG A 113 4.44 10.35 -7.92
N LEU A 114 3.49 9.59 -8.46
CA LEU A 114 3.70 8.91 -9.73
C LEU A 114 3.81 9.94 -10.87
N ARG A 115 4.91 9.85 -11.59
CA ARG A 115 5.21 10.64 -12.79
C ARG A 115 5.62 9.69 -13.90
N ALA A 116 4.97 9.82 -15.07
CA ALA A 116 5.28 9.01 -16.23
C ALA A 116 5.74 9.91 -17.38
N VAL A 117 6.84 9.53 -18.01
CA VAL A 117 7.34 10.10 -19.27
C VAL A 117 6.63 9.41 -20.44
N ARG A 118 6.36 8.11 -20.29
CA ARG A 118 5.68 7.28 -21.29
C ARG A 118 4.51 6.55 -20.68
N ARG A 119 3.45 6.43 -21.45
CA ARG A 119 2.27 5.66 -21.09
C ARG A 119 1.63 5.02 -22.32
N LYS A 120 0.80 4.03 -22.10
CA LYS A 120 -0.12 3.50 -23.10
C LYS A 120 -1.56 3.74 -22.64
N PRO A 121 -2.38 4.44 -23.42
CA PRO A 121 -3.80 4.61 -23.13
C PRO A 121 -4.50 3.26 -23.02
N LEU A 122 -5.38 3.13 -22.05
CA LEU A 122 -6.22 1.95 -21.85
C LEU A 122 -7.49 2.11 -22.68
N LEU A 123 -7.80 1.10 -23.49
CA LEU A 123 -8.94 1.06 -24.40
C LEU A 123 -9.89 -0.07 -24.02
N GLY A 124 -11.19 0.18 -24.04
CA GLY A 124 -12.20 -0.84 -23.78
C GLY A 124 -13.19 -0.49 -22.69
N LYS A 125 -13.83 -1.51 -22.09
CA LYS A 125 -14.79 -1.34 -21.00
C LYS A 125 -14.16 -1.74 -19.69
N TYR A 126 -14.02 -0.81 -18.76
CA TYR A 126 -13.42 -1.01 -17.47
C TYR A 126 -13.91 0.01 -16.43
N ARG A 127 -13.66 -0.25 -15.19
CA ARG A 127 -13.78 0.74 -14.11
C ARG A 127 -12.45 1.43 -13.93
N THR A 128 -12.41 2.75 -14.02
CA THR A 128 -11.23 3.55 -13.70
C THR A 128 -11.00 3.56 -12.20
N LEU A 129 -9.80 3.17 -11.77
CA LEU A 129 -9.34 3.26 -10.37
C LEU A 129 -8.47 4.48 -10.13
N ALA A 130 -7.74 4.93 -11.14
CA ALA A 130 -6.92 6.13 -11.10
C ALA A 130 -6.83 6.78 -12.49
N SER A 131 -6.75 8.10 -12.53
CA SER A 131 -6.64 8.89 -13.76
C SER A 131 -5.41 9.79 -13.74
N TRP A 132 -4.87 10.01 -14.92
CA TRP A 132 -3.84 11.00 -15.17
C TRP A 132 -4.43 12.42 -15.11
N ASP A 133 -3.55 13.43 -15.11
CA ASP A 133 -3.86 14.86 -15.09
C ASP A 133 -4.63 15.35 -16.32
N ASP A 134 -4.62 14.61 -17.43
CA ASP A 134 -5.45 14.86 -18.61
C ASP A 134 -6.83 14.14 -18.56
N GLY A 135 -7.16 13.48 -17.44
CA GLY A 135 -8.39 12.72 -17.24
C GLY A 135 -8.38 11.31 -17.85
N SER A 136 -7.36 10.93 -18.58
CA SER A 136 -7.26 9.56 -19.14
C SER A 136 -6.96 8.53 -18.05
N CYS A 137 -7.36 7.27 -18.28
CA CYS A 137 -7.21 6.20 -17.30
C CYS A 137 -5.74 5.78 -17.13
N ALA A 138 -5.26 5.81 -15.88
CA ALA A 138 -3.93 5.33 -15.49
C ALA A 138 -3.95 3.88 -15.02
N LEU A 139 -4.96 3.51 -14.23
CA LEU A 139 -5.19 2.18 -13.69
C LEU A 139 -6.65 1.81 -13.84
N ALA A 140 -6.91 0.75 -14.58
CA ALA A 140 -8.24 0.20 -14.82
C ALA A 140 -8.44 -1.10 -14.05
N GLN A 141 -9.69 -1.41 -13.71
CA GLN A 141 -10.14 -2.67 -13.15
C GLN A 141 -11.23 -3.29 -13.99
N VAL A 142 -11.10 -4.59 -14.26
CA VAL A 142 -12.18 -5.43 -14.77
C VAL A 142 -12.46 -6.54 -13.75
N ARG A 143 -13.71 -6.71 -13.37
CA ARG A 143 -14.13 -7.84 -12.55
C ARG A 143 -14.58 -8.98 -13.46
N ALA A 144 -14.14 -10.20 -13.14
CA ALA A 144 -14.56 -11.41 -13.79
C ALA A 144 -14.79 -12.47 -12.71
N GLY A 145 -16.01 -13.01 -12.61
CA GLY A 145 -16.40 -13.89 -11.51
C GLY A 145 -16.19 -13.23 -10.15
N THR A 146 -15.47 -13.89 -9.27
CA THR A 146 -15.13 -13.38 -7.91
C THR A 146 -13.78 -12.65 -7.85
N GLY A 147 -13.00 -12.67 -8.93
CA GLY A 147 -11.68 -12.05 -9.00
C GLY A 147 -11.63 -10.73 -9.73
N SER A 148 -10.41 -10.26 -9.99
CA SER A 148 -10.18 -8.96 -10.63
C SER A 148 -8.90 -8.95 -11.47
N ALA A 149 -8.99 -8.32 -12.64
CA ALA A 149 -7.87 -7.95 -13.47
C ALA A 149 -7.63 -6.44 -13.37
N LEU A 150 -6.41 -6.03 -13.08
CA LEU A 150 -5.98 -4.64 -13.09
C LEU A 150 -5.06 -4.40 -14.29
N PHE A 151 -5.26 -3.29 -14.98
CA PHE A 151 -4.46 -2.88 -16.13
C PHE A 151 -3.82 -1.55 -15.85
N LEU A 152 -2.50 -1.50 -15.94
CA LEU A 152 -1.74 -0.28 -15.75
C LEU A 152 -1.30 0.30 -17.10
N GLY A 153 -1.37 1.62 -17.24
CA GLY A 153 -1.01 2.34 -18.45
C GLY A 153 0.48 2.69 -18.56
N THR A 154 1.34 2.31 -17.61
CA THR A 154 2.78 2.61 -17.64
C THR A 154 3.60 1.46 -17.07
N LEU A 155 4.92 1.56 -17.18
CA LEU A 155 5.88 0.53 -16.75
C LEU A 155 6.74 1.00 -15.56
N PRO A 156 7.16 0.08 -14.67
CA PRO A 156 8.11 0.37 -13.60
C PRO A 156 9.56 0.41 -14.12
N ARG A 157 9.82 1.28 -15.07
CA ARG A 157 11.12 1.57 -15.66
C ARG A 157 11.31 3.08 -15.73
N TYR A 158 12.46 3.59 -15.35
CA TYR A 158 12.73 5.03 -15.35
C TYR A 158 12.60 5.69 -16.73
N SER A 159 12.77 4.94 -17.82
CA SER A 159 12.45 5.41 -19.16
C SER A 159 10.95 5.56 -19.44
N TRP A 160 10.09 5.06 -18.55
CA TRP A 160 8.64 5.15 -18.62
C TRP A 160 8.07 5.95 -17.46
N SER A 161 8.43 5.60 -16.23
CA SER A 161 7.91 6.24 -15.02
C SER A 161 8.79 5.97 -13.80
N ASN A 162 8.55 6.74 -12.74
CA ASN A 162 9.14 6.49 -11.43
C ASN A 162 8.36 5.45 -10.59
N LEU A 163 7.53 4.64 -11.21
CA LEU A 163 6.76 3.59 -10.52
C LEU A 163 7.68 2.58 -9.81
N ALA A 164 8.93 2.41 -10.32
CA ALA A 164 9.96 1.57 -9.72
C ALA A 164 10.42 2.05 -8.34
N ASP A 165 10.22 3.32 -7.99
CA ASP A 165 10.52 3.86 -6.65
C ASP A 165 9.65 3.20 -5.56
N GLY A 166 8.62 2.46 -5.95
CA GLY A 166 7.81 1.64 -5.06
C GLY A 166 6.72 2.38 -4.28
N HIS A 167 6.66 3.70 -4.33
CA HIS A 167 5.69 4.48 -3.55
C HIS A 167 4.23 4.08 -3.80
N LEU A 168 3.87 3.76 -5.04
CA LEU A 168 2.55 3.27 -5.41
C LEU A 168 2.53 1.77 -5.65
N LEU A 169 3.55 1.26 -6.38
CA LEU A 169 3.58 -0.13 -6.81
C LEU A 169 3.63 -1.11 -5.63
N LEU A 170 4.42 -0.83 -4.62
CA LEU A 170 4.59 -1.74 -3.49
C LEU A 170 3.30 -1.88 -2.66
N PRO A 171 2.62 -0.81 -2.22
CA PRO A 171 1.33 -0.93 -1.55
C PRO A 171 0.27 -1.61 -2.43
N LEU A 172 0.24 -1.30 -3.73
CA LEU A 172 -0.69 -1.95 -4.68
C LEU A 172 -0.47 -3.46 -4.71
N LEU A 173 0.78 -3.91 -4.94
CA LEU A 173 1.12 -5.34 -4.98
C LEU A 173 0.85 -6.06 -3.66
N GLN A 174 1.13 -5.42 -2.52
CA GLN A 174 0.81 -5.99 -1.21
C GLN A 174 -0.69 -6.24 -1.06
N ARG A 175 -1.51 -5.24 -1.34
CA ARG A 175 -2.97 -5.35 -1.24
C ARG A 175 -3.56 -6.36 -2.22
N MET A 176 -3.01 -6.42 -3.43
CA MET A 176 -3.40 -7.44 -4.40
C MET A 176 -3.04 -8.84 -3.91
N ALA A 177 -1.86 -9.03 -3.35
CA ALA A 177 -1.42 -10.31 -2.81
C ALA A 177 -2.25 -10.72 -1.58
N ASP A 178 -2.59 -9.78 -0.70
CA ASP A 178 -3.46 -10.04 0.46
C ASP A 178 -4.85 -10.45 0.01
N ARG A 179 -5.45 -9.69 -0.90
CA ARG A 179 -6.78 -10.00 -1.44
C ARG A 179 -6.79 -11.33 -2.20
N GLY A 180 -5.75 -11.63 -2.97
CA GLY A 180 -5.64 -12.90 -3.68
C GLY A 180 -5.37 -14.08 -2.75
N ALA A 181 -4.71 -13.86 -1.60
CA ALA A 181 -4.48 -14.90 -0.60
C ALA A 181 -5.76 -15.32 0.14
N GLU A 182 -6.76 -14.45 0.20
CA GLU A 182 -8.07 -14.77 0.80
C GLU A 182 -8.72 -16.01 0.17
N ARG A 183 -8.48 -16.27 -1.12
CA ARG A 183 -8.98 -17.48 -1.82
C ARG A 183 -8.43 -18.81 -1.27
N PHE A 184 -7.25 -18.77 -0.62
CA PHE A 184 -6.62 -19.94 0.00
C PHE A 184 -6.86 -20.00 1.50
N SER A 185 -7.48 -18.99 2.06
CA SER A 185 -7.78 -18.96 3.47
C SER A 185 -8.93 -19.92 3.74
N THR A 186 -8.71 -20.84 4.66
CA THR A 186 -9.77 -21.66 5.23
C THR A 186 -10.63 -20.86 6.18
N SER A 187 -10.22 -19.64 6.51
CA SER A 187 -10.93 -18.68 7.35
C SER A 187 -11.15 -17.36 6.61
N ILE A 188 -12.36 -16.87 6.60
CA ILE A 188 -12.75 -15.57 6.06
C ILE A 188 -12.93 -14.62 7.22
N SER A 189 -12.21 -13.50 7.21
CA SER A 189 -12.39 -12.44 8.20
C SER A 189 -13.47 -11.46 7.73
N LEU A 190 -14.52 -11.34 8.52
CA LEU A 190 -15.65 -10.42 8.31
C LEU A 190 -15.72 -9.43 9.47
N ARG A 191 -16.41 -8.32 9.28
CA ARG A 191 -16.77 -7.40 10.36
C ARG A 191 -18.25 -7.53 10.68
N VAL A 192 -18.60 -7.38 11.94
CA VAL A 192 -19.99 -7.26 12.40
C VAL A 192 -20.66 -6.15 11.59
N ASN A 193 -21.85 -6.40 11.09
CA ASN A 193 -22.68 -5.51 10.26
C ASN A 193 -22.12 -5.16 8.87
N ASP A 194 -20.97 -5.69 8.46
CA ASP A 194 -20.33 -5.29 7.18
C ASP A 194 -20.56 -6.29 6.04
N ALA A 195 -20.95 -7.50 6.35
CA ALA A 195 -21.24 -8.52 5.34
C ALA A 195 -22.31 -9.50 5.80
N SER A 196 -23.25 -9.74 4.92
CA SER A 196 -24.10 -10.94 5.01
C SER A 196 -23.21 -12.17 4.83
N LEU A 197 -23.16 -13.04 5.83
CA LEU A 197 -22.70 -14.41 5.63
C LEU A 197 -23.50 -15.02 4.48
N PRO A 198 -22.88 -15.83 3.61
CA PRO A 198 -23.62 -16.50 2.55
C PRO A 198 -24.76 -17.30 3.22
N GLN A 199 -25.98 -16.91 2.93
CA GLN A 199 -27.15 -17.67 3.37
C GLN A 199 -27.18 -18.95 2.55
N SER A 200 -26.69 -20.02 3.13
CA SER A 200 -26.95 -21.36 2.61
C SER A 200 -28.29 -21.80 3.16
N ALA A 201 -29.20 -22.16 2.27
CA ALA A 201 -30.54 -22.61 2.68
C ALA A 201 -30.53 -23.90 3.54
N THR A 202 -29.37 -24.56 3.66
CA THR A 202 -29.25 -25.88 4.30
C THR A 202 -28.34 -25.91 5.54
N ASP A 203 -27.43 -24.95 5.70
CA ASP A 203 -26.44 -25.00 6.78
C ASP A 203 -26.62 -23.81 7.75
N THR A 204 -26.85 -24.12 9.02
CA THR A 204 -26.81 -23.13 10.09
C THR A 204 -25.34 -22.91 10.53
N PRO A 205 -24.91 -21.66 10.70
CA PRO A 205 -23.57 -21.37 11.18
C PRO A 205 -23.39 -21.86 12.63
N VAL A 206 -22.29 -22.56 12.86
CA VAL A 206 -21.93 -23.09 14.18
C VAL A 206 -20.82 -22.22 14.76
N ARG A 207 -21.04 -21.65 15.92
CA ARG A 207 -20.05 -20.87 16.66
C ARG A 207 -19.01 -21.80 17.33
N LEU A 208 -17.72 -21.52 17.14
CA LEU A 208 -16.60 -22.36 17.60
C LEU A 208 -15.88 -21.86 18.84
N ASP A 209 -16.09 -20.60 19.22
CA ASP A 209 -15.34 -19.92 20.27
C ASP A 209 -15.86 -20.14 21.69
N ASN A 210 -16.98 -20.86 21.88
CA ASN A 210 -17.49 -21.20 23.20
C ASN A 210 -17.09 -22.63 23.60
N ALA A 211 -16.37 -22.75 24.70
CA ALA A 211 -15.96 -24.03 25.28
C ALA A 211 -17.13 -24.95 25.72
N GLN A 212 -18.37 -24.50 25.67
CA GLN A 212 -19.59 -25.19 26.13
C GLN A 212 -20.51 -25.67 25.00
N GLY A 213 -20.00 -25.90 23.81
CA GLY A 213 -20.77 -26.50 22.75
C GLY A 213 -21.25 -25.49 21.68
N SER A 214 -21.53 -26.05 20.50
CA SER A 214 -22.11 -25.29 19.37
C SER A 214 -23.52 -24.82 19.71
N HIS A 215 -23.68 -23.55 20.01
CA HIS A 215 -24.99 -22.94 20.07
C HIS A 215 -25.36 -22.37 18.71
N PRO A 216 -26.51 -22.72 18.14
CA PRO A 216 -27.09 -21.98 17.03
C PRO A 216 -27.50 -20.61 17.59
N SER A 217 -26.64 -19.64 17.54
CA SER A 217 -27.03 -18.28 17.87
C SER A 217 -27.43 -17.54 16.62
N GLY A 218 -28.37 -16.61 16.78
CA GLY A 218 -28.96 -15.80 15.75
C GLY A 218 -28.05 -15.32 14.63
N SER A 219 -28.48 -14.42 13.79
CA SER A 219 -27.72 -14.02 12.61
C SER A 219 -26.22 -13.84 12.95
N PRO A 220 -25.30 -14.68 12.44
CA PRO A 220 -23.88 -14.64 12.84
C PRO A 220 -23.18 -13.33 12.49
N ALA A 221 -23.84 -12.50 11.68
CA ALA A 221 -23.34 -11.17 11.30
C ALA A 221 -23.46 -10.14 12.43
N ASP A 222 -24.30 -10.40 13.45
CA ASP A 222 -24.62 -9.43 14.50
C ASP A 222 -23.67 -9.53 15.71
N THR A 223 -22.91 -10.62 15.81
CA THR A 223 -22.01 -10.84 16.94
C THR A 223 -20.62 -11.26 16.48
N ALA A 224 -19.59 -10.67 17.12
CA ALA A 224 -18.21 -11.08 16.88
C ALA A 224 -17.96 -12.50 17.40
N GLY A 225 -17.16 -13.27 16.68
CA GLY A 225 -16.83 -14.66 17.02
C GLY A 225 -16.31 -15.47 15.83
N VAL A 226 -16.01 -16.74 16.09
CA VAL A 226 -15.56 -17.68 15.04
C VAL A 226 -16.70 -18.62 14.71
N TYR A 227 -17.10 -18.64 13.44
CA TYR A 227 -18.21 -19.43 12.95
C TYR A 227 -17.78 -20.42 11.88
N ARG A 228 -18.39 -21.57 11.81
CA ARG A 228 -18.22 -22.55 10.73
C ARG A 228 -19.53 -22.67 9.95
N LEU A 229 -19.44 -22.54 8.63
CA LEU A 229 -20.57 -22.68 7.70
C LEU A 229 -20.10 -23.41 6.45
N GLY A 230 -20.72 -24.51 6.08
CA GLY A 230 -20.39 -25.26 4.86
C GLY A 230 -18.93 -25.71 4.78
N GLY A 231 -18.30 -26.08 5.92
CA GLY A 231 -16.89 -26.48 5.97
C GLY A 231 -15.89 -25.32 6.00
N GLN A 232 -16.33 -24.08 5.85
CA GLN A 232 -15.51 -22.87 5.88
C GLN A 232 -15.60 -22.17 7.23
N THR A 233 -14.49 -21.63 7.71
CA THR A 233 -14.42 -20.91 8.98
C THR A 233 -14.50 -19.40 8.73
N TYR A 234 -15.36 -18.71 9.46
CA TYR A 234 -15.56 -17.28 9.40
C TYR A 234 -15.18 -16.66 10.74
N ALA A 235 -14.25 -15.73 10.73
CA ALA A 235 -13.91 -14.91 11.89
C ALA A 235 -14.64 -13.57 11.74
N VAL A 236 -15.68 -13.35 12.55
CA VAL A 236 -16.44 -12.09 12.57
C VAL A 236 -15.82 -11.20 13.65
N ASN A 237 -15.20 -10.12 13.25
CA ASN A 237 -14.53 -9.19 14.13
C ASN A 237 -15.40 -7.96 14.40
N ARG A 238 -15.22 -7.36 15.58
CA ARG A 238 -15.84 -6.07 15.90
C ARG A 238 -15.29 -4.98 14.98
N PRO A 239 -16.08 -3.94 14.67
CA PRO A 239 -15.57 -2.77 13.98
C PRO A 239 -14.49 -2.08 14.84
N TRP A 240 -13.46 -1.56 14.20
CA TRP A 240 -12.32 -0.90 14.86
C TRP A 240 -12.70 0.15 15.92
N PRO A 241 -13.76 0.98 15.75
CA PRO A 241 -14.17 1.93 16.78
C PRO A 241 -14.62 1.29 18.10
N GLU A 242 -15.12 0.05 18.07
CA GLU A 242 -15.55 -0.68 19.28
C GLU A 242 -14.36 -1.28 20.03
N ASP A 243 -13.23 -1.50 19.35
CA ASP A 243 -11.98 -1.99 19.96
C ASP A 243 -11.07 -0.86 20.47
N MET A 244 -11.40 0.40 20.14
CA MET A 244 -10.74 1.53 20.77
C MET A 244 -11.19 1.61 22.23
N PRO A 245 -10.25 1.55 23.18
CA PRO A 245 -10.60 1.82 24.56
C PRO A 245 -11.26 3.22 24.59
N ASP A 246 -12.49 3.30 25.10
CA ASP A 246 -13.09 4.60 25.41
C ASP A 246 -12.05 5.35 26.26
N GLN A 247 -11.55 6.45 25.76
CA GLN A 247 -10.68 7.30 26.54
C GLN A 247 -11.53 7.84 27.68
N ILE A 248 -11.33 7.26 28.85
CA ILE A 248 -11.94 7.76 30.06
C ILE A 248 -11.35 9.15 30.27
N THR A 249 -12.17 10.19 30.13
CA THR A 249 -11.73 11.56 30.40
C THR A 249 -11.33 11.66 31.87
N ASP A 250 -10.32 12.49 32.17
CA ASP A 250 -9.83 12.71 33.55
C ASP A 250 -10.96 13.05 34.51
N GLU A 251 -12.01 13.75 34.08
CA GLU A 251 -13.22 14.02 34.83
C GLU A 251 -13.98 12.74 35.27
N LYS A 252 -14.17 11.80 34.34
CA LYS A 252 -14.80 10.51 34.65
C LYS A 252 -13.93 9.65 35.56
N LEU A 253 -12.61 9.73 35.40
CA LEU A 253 -11.65 9.01 36.21
C LEU A 253 -11.68 9.51 37.68
N HIS A 254 -11.70 10.83 37.90
CA HIS A 254 -11.84 11.45 39.20
C HIS A 254 -13.19 11.15 39.87
N LEU A 255 -14.25 10.97 39.09
CA LEU A 255 -15.57 10.62 39.59
C LEU A 255 -15.65 9.16 40.06
N LEU A 256 -14.91 8.27 39.40
CA LEU A 256 -14.85 6.84 39.74
C LEU A 256 -13.83 6.54 40.87
N LEU A 257 -12.79 7.35 40.99
CA LEU A 257 -11.68 7.16 41.96
C LEU A 257 -11.33 8.48 42.65
N PRO A 258 -12.20 8.99 43.52
CA PRO A 258 -12.03 10.32 44.15
C PRO A 258 -10.80 10.45 45.05
N GLU A 259 -10.25 9.33 45.55
CA GLU A 259 -9.08 9.32 46.45
C GLU A 259 -7.75 8.96 45.76
N ALA A 260 -7.76 8.71 44.45
CA ALA A 260 -6.56 8.35 43.70
C ALA A 260 -5.91 9.57 43.08
N SER A 261 -4.63 9.80 43.33
CA SER A 261 -3.84 10.75 42.54
C SER A 261 -3.45 10.10 41.19
N ILE A 262 -4.16 10.48 40.14
CA ILE A 262 -3.96 9.94 38.83
C ILE A 262 -2.98 10.86 38.07
N SER A 263 -1.78 10.35 37.75
CA SER A 263 -0.86 11.01 36.85
C SER A 263 -0.88 10.28 35.50
N SER A 264 -1.28 10.97 34.44
CA SER A 264 -1.25 10.39 33.11
C SER A 264 0.20 10.24 32.64
N MET A 265 0.57 9.08 32.11
CA MET A 265 1.91 8.87 31.55
C MET A 265 2.22 9.78 30.35
N GLN A 266 1.21 10.36 29.72
CA GLN A 266 1.40 11.36 28.66
C GLN A 266 2.04 12.65 29.15
N SER A 267 1.84 13.01 30.43
CA SER A 267 2.52 14.16 31.03
C SER A 267 4.01 13.90 31.31
N ALA A 268 4.46 12.65 31.24
CA ALA A 268 5.87 12.30 31.43
C ALA A 268 6.70 12.48 30.13
N GLU A 269 6.06 12.55 28.96
CA GLU A 269 6.76 12.80 27.71
C GLU A 269 7.05 14.30 27.48
N GLU A 270 6.39 15.21 28.20
CA GLU A 270 6.64 16.66 28.09
C GLU A 270 7.70 17.18 29.08
N ALA A 271 8.18 16.36 30.02
CA ALA A 271 9.35 16.75 30.78
C ALA A 271 10.57 16.77 29.84
N PRO A 272 11.21 17.92 29.61
CA PRO A 272 12.38 17.99 28.74
C PRO A 272 13.44 17.09 29.35
N THR A 273 13.67 15.94 28.72
CA THR A 273 14.71 15.04 29.18
C THR A 273 16.03 15.76 29.08
N LEU A 274 16.82 15.75 30.16
CA LEU A 274 18.18 16.35 30.24
C LEU A 274 19.04 15.96 29.01
N VAL A 275 18.74 14.84 28.36
CA VAL A 275 19.37 14.39 27.13
C VAL A 275 19.01 15.28 25.93
N GLN A 276 17.78 15.82 25.86
CA GLN A 276 17.35 16.70 24.77
C GLN A 276 18.00 18.09 24.83
N GLU A 277 18.43 18.53 26.01
CA GLU A 277 19.15 19.82 26.15
C GLU A 277 20.67 19.65 26.03
N ALA A 278 21.20 18.50 26.39
CA ALA A 278 22.63 18.25 26.34
C ALA A 278 23.22 18.41 24.93
N TRP A 279 22.53 17.95 23.89
CA TRP A 279 23.01 18.09 22.51
C TRP A 279 23.15 19.55 22.04
N LYS A 280 22.30 20.45 22.56
CA LYS A 280 22.38 21.90 22.26
C LYS A 280 23.68 22.49 22.81
N LEU A 281 24.08 22.10 24.03
CA LEU A 281 25.36 22.51 24.63
C LEU A 281 26.55 22.02 23.80
N PHE A 282 26.51 20.78 23.33
CA PHE A 282 27.55 20.26 22.44
C PHE A 282 27.61 21.01 21.11
N LEU A 283 26.49 21.39 20.55
CA LEU A 283 26.42 22.16 19.31
C LEU A 283 27.03 23.57 19.50
N PHE A 284 26.70 24.25 20.61
CA PHE A 284 27.29 25.55 20.94
C PHE A 284 28.78 25.46 21.18
N PHE A 285 29.27 24.41 21.85
CA PHE A 285 30.67 24.17 22.08
C PHE A 285 31.42 23.90 20.77
N ALA A 286 30.87 23.08 19.90
CA ALA A 286 31.46 22.83 18.57
C ALA A 286 31.52 24.11 17.72
N LEU A 287 30.48 24.93 17.76
CA LEU A 287 30.45 26.19 17.05
C LEU A 287 31.50 27.18 17.62
N ALA A 288 31.65 27.23 18.94
CA ALA A 288 32.65 28.05 19.60
C ALA A 288 34.11 27.62 19.23
N CYS A 289 34.35 26.30 19.16
CA CYS A 289 35.64 25.77 18.71
C CYS A 289 35.95 26.14 17.25
N LEU A 290 34.97 26.04 16.35
CA LEU A 290 35.14 26.44 14.95
C LEU A 290 35.40 27.95 14.80
N LEU A 291 34.71 28.78 15.59
CA LEU A 291 34.96 30.23 15.59
C LEU A 291 36.36 30.57 16.13
N MET A 292 36.81 29.86 17.17
CA MET A 292 38.16 30.04 17.71
C MET A 292 39.25 29.65 16.70
N GLU A 293 39.05 28.52 16.00
CA GLU A 293 39.91 28.07 14.93
C GLU A 293 39.98 29.10 13.78
N ALA A 294 38.80 29.61 13.36
CA ALA A 294 38.75 30.68 12.34
C ALA A 294 39.47 31.95 12.77
N LEU A 295 39.39 32.35 14.05
CA LEU A 295 40.10 33.50 14.59
C LEU A 295 41.60 33.29 14.64
N LEU A 296 42.03 32.07 14.99
CA LEU A 296 43.46 31.73 15.02
C LEU A 296 44.07 31.62 13.62
N CYS A 297 43.29 31.27 12.62
CA CYS A 297 43.69 31.21 11.22
C CYS A 297 43.67 32.56 10.49
N LEU A 298 43.17 33.64 11.12
CA LEU A 298 43.22 34.97 10.52
C LEU A 298 44.71 35.43 10.40
N PRO A 299 45.21 35.74 9.19
CA PRO A 299 46.57 36.21 9.00
C PRO A 299 46.74 37.55 9.73
N GLY A 300 47.62 37.54 10.73
CA GLY A 300 47.99 38.77 11.45
C GLY A 300 48.44 39.85 10.46
N GLN A 301 47.87 41.04 10.58
CA GLN A 301 48.33 42.19 9.80
C GLN A 301 49.81 42.46 10.11
N THR A 302 50.66 42.09 9.18
CA THR A 302 52.08 42.47 9.21
C THR A 302 52.17 43.99 9.16
N ALA A 303 52.62 44.60 10.26
CA ALA A 303 52.90 46.02 10.35
C ALA A 303 53.86 46.42 9.21
N LYS A 304 53.44 47.32 8.37
CA LYS A 304 54.21 47.93 7.28
C LYS A 304 55.37 48.76 7.88
N LEU A 305 56.55 48.23 7.82
CA LEU A 305 57.78 48.98 8.15
C LEU A 305 57.94 50.23 7.23
N PRO A 306 58.25 51.42 7.75
CA PRO A 306 58.43 52.61 6.91
C PRO A 306 59.77 52.50 6.13
N SER A 307 59.74 52.84 4.86
CA SER A 307 60.83 52.86 3.92
C SER A 307 61.90 53.91 4.36
N PRO A 308 63.21 53.63 4.24
CA PRO A 308 64.24 54.60 4.49
C PRO A 308 64.27 55.65 3.39
N THR A 309 64.17 56.92 3.79
CA THR A 309 64.42 58.12 2.97
C THR A 309 65.88 58.21 2.60
N THR A 310 66.19 58.04 1.33
CA THR A 310 67.50 58.47 0.76
C THR A 310 67.40 59.97 0.48
N ARG A 311 68.35 60.75 1.04
CA ARG A 311 68.73 62.13 0.67
C ARG A 311 70.16 62.15 0.13
N PRO A 312 70.44 63.19 -0.57
CA PRO A 312 71.00 63.28 -1.94
C PRO A 312 72.44 63.02 -2.10
#